data_da79330dbcd4ad56ac4cefe3af8db261
#
_entry.id   da79330dbcd4ad56ac4cefe3af8db261
#
_cell.length_a   1.000
_cell.length_b   1.000
_cell.length_c   1.000
_cell.angle_alpha   90.00
_cell.angle_beta   90.00
_cell.angle_gamma   90.00
#
_symmetry.space_group_name_H-M   'P 1'
#
loop_
_entity.id
_entity.type
_entity.pdbx_description
1 polymer ?
#
loop_
_entity_poly.entity_id
_entity_poly.type
_entity_poly.pdbx_seq_one_letter_code
_entity_poly.pdbx_strand_id
1 'polypeptide(L)'
;MAGDEQELQNLVKVLDEAATSYGMEISAEKTKLMTNNTKGISKEIKANGKKLETVNTFKYLGSTITDEGSKQEILARTAQTTAALTKLKPVWNDSNISLSSKIRLMRSLVVSIYLYACESWTLTADLQRRIQAMEMRCFRKLLGISYKDHITNETVRTIIRQAIGPYEELLVTVKKRKLRWYGHVSRSSGLAKSILRGTVKGRRKRGRQKKRWEDNIKEWTGMDFANSQRAVEDREGWRRTVANSSVVPQRPQKVKG
;
A
#
# COMPACT_ATOMS: atom_id res chain seq x y z
N MET A 1 11.38 -16.13 2.31
CA MET A 1 12.41 -15.07 2.37
C MET A 1 13.63 -15.68 3.04
N ALA A 2 14.81 -15.41 2.52
CA ALA A 2 16.06 -15.97 3.01
C ALA A 2 17.06 -14.84 3.30
N GLY A 3 17.99 -15.07 4.23
CA GLY A 3 19.03 -14.14 4.61
C GLY A 3 20.26 -14.19 3.69
N ASP A 4 20.47 -15.29 3.03
CA ASP A 4 21.56 -15.50 2.07
C ASP A 4 21.16 -16.41 0.90
N GLU A 5 22.05 -16.55 -0.07
CA GLU A 5 21.81 -17.30 -1.31
C GLU A 5 21.70 -18.81 -1.08
N GLN A 6 22.46 -19.35 -0.13
CA GLN A 6 22.44 -20.78 0.18
C GLN A 6 21.12 -21.16 0.88
N GLU A 7 20.68 -20.37 1.83
CA GLU A 7 19.38 -20.54 2.49
C GLU A 7 18.25 -20.45 1.46
N LEU A 8 18.34 -19.51 0.52
CA LEU A 8 17.33 -19.36 -0.53
C LEU A 8 17.28 -20.58 -1.46
N GLN A 9 18.43 -21.09 -1.90
CA GLN A 9 18.47 -22.29 -2.73
C GLN A 9 17.91 -23.52 -2.00
N ASN A 10 18.19 -23.67 -0.70
CA ASN A 10 17.61 -24.73 0.12
C ASN A 10 16.09 -24.62 0.22
N LEU A 11 15.56 -23.38 0.44
CA LEU A 11 14.12 -23.14 0.48
C LEU A 11 13.44 -23.48 -0.86
N VAL A 12 14.06 -23.13 -1.99
CA VAL A 12 13.55 -23.48 -3.33
C VAL A 12 13.52 -24.99 -3.51
N LYS A 13 14.57 -25.69 -3.08
CA LYS A 13 14.66 -27.16 -3.17
C LYS A 13 13.55 -27.83 -2.34
N VAL A 14 13.38 -27.43 -1.08
CA VAL A 14 12.31 -27.97 -0.20
C VAL A 14 10.93 -27.71 -0.80
N LEU A 15 10.72 -26.52 -1.36
CA LEU A 15 9.44 -26.19 -2.01
C LEU A 15 9.19 -27.04 -3.25
N ASP A 16 10.25 -27.32 -4.03
CA ASP A 16 10.18 -28.12 -5.25
C ASP A 16 9.88 -29.60 -4.92
N GLU A 17 10.56 -30.15 -3.92
CA GLU A 17 10.30 -31.50 -3.41
C GLU A 17 8.85 -31.62 -2.90
N ALA A 18 8.37 -30.64 -2.13
CA ALA A 18 6.99 -30.62 -1.66
C ALA A 18 5.98 -30.50 -2.81
N ALA A 19 6.22 -29.61 -3.79
CA ALA A 19 5.35 -29.48 -4.96
C ALA A 19 5.27 -30.79 -5.76
N THR A 20 6.42 -31.44 -5.99
CA THR A 20 6.50 -32.72 -6.72
C THR A 20 5.71 -33.82 -6.01
N SER A 21 5.72 -33.87 -4.67
CA SER A 21 4.95 -34.87 -3.91
C SER A 21 3.43 -34.74 -4.12
N TYR A 22 2.95 -33.56 -4.54
CA TYR A 22 1.55 -33.29 -4.90
C TYR A 22 1.31 -33.30 -6.43
N GLY A 23 2.27 -33.77 -7.23
CA GLY A 23 2.16 -33.76 -8.69
C GLY A 23 2.22 -32.36 -9.33
N MET A 24 2.76 -31.38 -8.61
CA MET A 24 2.93 -30.01 -9.09
C MET A 24 4.40 -29.73 -9.46
N GLU A 25 4.61 -28.81 -10.39
CA GLU A 25 5.94 -28.35 -10.81
C GLU A 25 6.08 -26.84 -10.63
N ILE A 26 7.23 -26.40 -10.12
CA ILE A 26 7.56 -24.97 -10.05
C ILE A 26 7.88 -24.46 -11.46
N SER A 27 7.07 -23.51 -11.96
CA SER A 27 7.36 -22.85 -13.23
C SER A 27 8.52 -21.86 -13.08
N ALA A 28 9.68 -22.19 -13.61
CA ALA A 28 10.85 -21.29 -13.61
C ALA A 28 10.62 -20.01 -14.40
N GLU A 29 9.76 -20.03 -15.42
CA GLU A 29 9.40 -18.82 -16.20
C GLU A 29 8.59 -17.82 -15.40
N LYS A 30 7.68 -18.31 -14.56
CA LYS A 30 6.79 -17.47 -13.72
C LYS A 30 7.41 -17.11 -12.38
N THR A 31 8.38 -17.91 -11.92
CA THR A 31 9.07 -17.69 -10.64
C THR A 31 10.21 -16.70 -10.85
N LYS A 32 10.22 -15.63 -10.09
CA LYS A 32 11.23 -14.58 -10.20
C LYS A 32 11.94 -14.40 -8.87
N LEU A 33 13.16 -13.95 -8.94
CA LEU A 33 14.03 -13.70 -7.82
C LEU A 33 14.16 -12.20 -7.61
N MET A 34 13.93 -11.73 -6.37
CA MET A 34 14.16 -10.33 -5.99
C MET A 34 15.16 -10.26 -4.84
N THR A 35 16.08 -9.33 -4.93
CA THR A 35 17.06 -9.08 -3.87
C THR A 35 17.12 -7.58 -3.54
N ASN A 36 17.27 -7.26 -2.26
CA ASN A 36 17.62 -5.93 -1.80
C ASN A 36 19.14 -5.73 -1.66
N ASN A 37 19.95 -6.71 -2.09
CA ASN A 37 21.40 -6.62 -2.09
C ASN A 37 21.88 -5.82 -3.30
N THR A 38 22.51 -4.65 -3.06
CA THR A 38 23.06 -3.79 -4.12
C THR A 38 24.23 -4.40 -4.90
N LYS A 39 24.86 -5.44 -4.37
CA LYS A 39 25.94 -6.18 -5.05
C LYS A 39 25.41 -7.26 -6.00
N GLY A 40 24.06 -7.41 -6.08
CA GLY A 40 23.44 -8.49 -6.84
C GLY A 40 23.52 -9.83 -6.13
N ILE A 41 23.17 -10.89 -6.88
CA ILE A 41 23.25 -12.27 -6.44
C ILE A 41 24.49 -12.87 -7.11
N SER A 42 25.38 -13.43 -6.31
CA SER A 42 26.63 -14.03 -6.79
C SER A 42 26.45 -15.46 -7.29
N LYS A 43 25.49 -16.20 -6.74
CA LYS A 43 25.18 -17.58 -7.09
C LYS A 43 23.87 -17.67 -7.86
N GLU A 44 23.83 -18.57 -8.85
CA GLU A 44 22.63 -18.89 -9.58
C GLU A 44 21.67 -19.69 -8.70
N ILE A 45 20.45 -19.18 -8.53
CA ILE A 45 19.36 -19.92 -7.89
C ILE A 45 18.59 -20.67 -8.98
N LYS A 46 18.41 -21.97 -8.77
CA LYS A 46 17.76 -22.86 -9.74
C LYS A 46 16.52 -23.53 -9.14
N ALA A 47 15.47 -23.68 -9.95
CA ALA A 47 14.32 -24.51 -9.68
C ALA A 47 14.18 -25.51 -10.84
N ASN A 48 14.00 -26.79 -10.58
CA ASN A 48 13.96 -27.86 -11.60
C ASN A 48 15.14 -27.81 -12.59
N GLY A 49 16.35 -27.52 -12.10
CA GLY A 49 17.55 -27.37 -12.92
C GLY A 49 17.62 -26.10 -13.78
N LYS A 50 16.53 -25.31 -13.86
CA LYS A 50 16.49 -24.06 -14.63
C LYS A 50 16.83 -22.88 -13.73
N LYS A 51 17.63 -21.94 -14.26
CA LYS A 51 17.99 -20.69 -13.56
C LYS A 51 16.77 -19.78 -13.42
N LEU A 52 16.57 -19.23 -12.22
CA LEU A 52 15.56 -18.21 -11.96
C LEU A 52 16.06 -16.83 -12.37
N GLU A 53 15.21 -16.07 -13.05
CA GLU A 53 15.50 -14.71 -13.47
C GLU A 53 15.45 -13.75 -12.26
N THR A 54 16.48 -12.91 -12.13
CA THR A 54 16.52 -11.85 -11.12
C THR A 54 15.86 -10.59 -11.66
N VAL A 55 14.89 -10.05 -10.93
CA VAL A 55 14.12 -8.86 -11.32
C VAL A 55 14.09 -7.82 -10.19
N ASN A 56 14.04 -6.54 -10.54
CA ASN A 56 13.88 -5.44 -9.59
C ASN A 56 12.41 -5.06 -9.39
N THR A 57 11.54 -5.53 -10.26
CA THR A 57 10.09 -5.27 -10.23
C THR A 57 9.34 -6.54 -10.59
N PHE A 58 8.35 -6.88 -9.78
CA PHE A 58 7.52 -8.05 -10.00
C PHE A 58 6.05 -7.72 -9.79
N LYS A 59 5.19 -8.18 -10.70
CA LYS A 59 3.74 -8.03 -10.58
C LYS A 59 3.14 -9.28 -9.93
N TYR A 60 2.67 -9.15 -8.71
CA TYR A 60 2.07 -10.23 -7.94
C TYR A 60 0.60 -9.94 -7.63
N LEU A 61 -0.32 -10.80 -8.07
CA LEU A 61 -1.77 -10.65 -7.90
C LEU A 61 -2.27 -9.25 -8.27
N GLY A 62 -1.75 -8.67 -9.34
CA GLY A 62 -2.13 -7.34 -9.80
C GLY A 62 -1.51 -6.17 -9.07
N SER A 63 -0.68 -6.38 -8.05
CA SER A 63 0.11 -5.36 -7.36
C SER A 63 1.57 -5.41 -7.80
N THR A 64 2.21 -4.26 -7.90
CA THR A 64 3.62 -4.13 -8.29
C THR A 64 4.51 -4.08 -7.06
N ILE A 65 5.37 -5.08 -6.91
CA ILE A 65 6.37 -5.15 -5.84
C ILE A 65 7.71 -4.69 -6.42
N THR A 66 8.40 -3.78 -5.74
CA THR A 66 9.72 -3.30 -6.11
C THR A 66 10.63 -3.23 -4.89
N ASP A 67 11.94 -3.27 -5.10
CA ASP A 67 12.96 -3.05 -4.08
C ASP A 67 13.01 -1.60 -3.59
N GLU A 68 12.49 -0.64 -4.38
CA GLU A 68 12.42 0.78 -4.05
C GLU A 68 11.25 1.15 -3.13
N GLY A 69 10.31 0.23 -2.89
CA GLY A 69 9.12 0.45 -2.07
C GLY A 69 7.86 0.76 -2.88
N SER A 70 6.88 1.42 -2.26
CA SER A 70 5.51 1.50 -2.81
C SER A 70 5.28 2.61 -3.85
N LYS A 71 6.31 3.35 -4.25
CA LYS A 71 6.15 4.51 -5.17
C LYS A 71 5.61 4.09 -6.53
N GLN A 72 6.18 3.06 -7.14
CA GLN A 72 5.77 2.59 -8.47
C GLN A 72 4.33 2.06 -8.45
N GLU A 73 3.95 1.30 -7.43
CA GLU A 73 2.58 0.81 -7.28
C GLU A 73 1.58 1.97 -7.15
N ILE A 74 1.85 2.96 -6.29
CA ILE A 74 0.98 4.14 -6.13
C ILE A 74 0.85 4.92 -7.44
N LEU A 75 1.92 5.06 -8.22
CA LEU A 75 1.86 5.69 -9.54
C LEU A 75 1.03 4.88 -10.53
N ALA A 76 1.20 3.55 -10.56
CA ALA A 76 0.40 2.67 -11.39
C ALA A 76 -1.09 2.75 -11.04
N ARG A 77 -1.43 2.73 -9.74
CA ARG A 77 -2.82 2.92 -9.27
C ARG A 77 -3.37 4.31 -9.63
N THR A 78 -2.55 5.35 -9.53
CA THR A 78 -2.92 6.71 -9.95
C THR A 78 -3.29 6.73 -11.44
N ALA A 79 -2.50 6.08 -12.30
CA ALA A 79 -2.76 6.00 -13.73
C ALA A 79 -4.05 5.23 -14.04
N GLN A 80 -4.23 4.04 -13.44
CA GLN A 80 -5.44 3.22 -13.62
C GLN A 80 -6.69 3.95 -13.15
N THR A 81 -6.63 4.59 -11.99
CA THR A 81 -7.74 5.38 -11.42
C THR A 81 -8.06 6.58 -12.31
N THR A 82 -7.05 7.26 -12.86
CA THR A 82 -7.24 8.37 -13.79
C THR A 82 -7.89 7.91 -15.11
N ALA A 83 -7.50 6.74 -15.61
CA ALA A 83 -8.10 6.14 -16.80
C ALA A 83 -9.59 5.80 -16.58
N ALA A 84 -9.91 5.17 -15.43
CA ALA A 84 -11.29 4.87 -15.06
C ALA A 84 -12.14 6.14 -14.90
N LEU A 85 -11.58 7.16 -14.22
CA LEU A 85 -12.23 8.46 -14.07
C LEU A 85 -12.52 9.13 -15.42
N THR A 86 -11.63 8.97 -16.38
CA THR A 86 -11.80 9.53 -17.75
C THR A 86 -12.85 8.75 -18.53
N LYS A 87 -12.89 7.41 -18.43
CA LYS A 87 -13.91 6.57 -19.08
C LYS A 87 -15.33 6.92 -18.62
N LEU A 88 -15.48 7.32 -17.37
CA LEU A 88 -16.77 7.69 -16.77
C LEU A 88 -17.12 9.18 -16.99
N LYS A 89 -16.41 9.90 -17.86
CA LYS A 89 -16.70 11.33 -18.18
C LYS A 89 -18.17 11.58 -18.54
N PRO A 90 -18.85 10.74 -19.35
CA PRO A 90 -20.28 10.96 -19.63
C PRO A 90 -21.13 11.00 -18.37
N VAL A 91 -20.88 10.13 -17.39
CA VAL A 91 -21.60 10.10 -16.11
C VAL A 91 -21.35 11.38 -15.30
N TRP A 92 -20.09 11.87 -15.28
CA TRP A 92 -19.75 13.10 -14.56
C TRP A 92 -20.41 14.34 -15.16
N ASN A 93 -20.60 14.36 -16.47
CA ASN A 93 -21.17 15.48 -17.19
C ASN A 93 -22.71 15.43 -17.29
N ASP A 94 -23.35 14.32 -16.92
CA ASP A 94 -24.81 14.18 -16.98
C ASP A 94 -25.48 15.04 -15.89
N SER A 95 -26.28 16.02 -16.29
CA SER A 95 -27.01 16.92 -15.38
C SER A 95 -28.14 16.22 -14.63
N ASN A 96 -28.65 15.08 -15.14
CA ASN A 96 -29.75 14.34 -14.49
C ASN A 96 -29.25 13.51 -13.29
N ILE A 97 -27.94 13.31 -13.15
CA ILE A 97 -27.37 12.60 -12.01
C ILE A 97 -26.97 13.58 -10.92
N SER A 98 -27.52 13.43 -9.73
CA SER A 98 -27.19 14.30 -8.61
C SER A 98 -25.70 14.19 -8.21
N LEU A 99 -25.14 15.26 -7.66
CA LEU A 99 -23.75 15.28 -7.20
C LEU A 99 -23.47 14.19 -6.16
N SER A 100 -24.40 13.95 -5.24
CA SER A 100 -24.26 12.89 -4.23
C SER A 100 -24.17 11.49 -4.87
N SER A 101 -24.98 11.22 -5.90
CA SER A 101 -24.92 9.96 -6.65
C SER A 101 -23.61 9.82 -7.42
N LYS A 102 -23.14 10.88 -8.07
CA LYS A 102 -21.82 10.89 -8.75
C LYS A 102 -20.68 10.58 -7.76
N ILE A 103 -20.70 11.18 -6.56
CA ILE A 103 -19.69 10.92 -5.54
C ILE A 103 -19.73 9.45 -5.08
N ARG A 104 -20.91 8.87 -4.88
CA ARG A 104 -21.07 7.44 -4.53
C ARG A 104 -20.52 6.54 -5.61
N LEU A 105 -20.84 6.79 -6.88
CA LEU A 105 -20.31 6.04 -8.03
C LEU A 105 -18.79 6.16 -8.13
N MET A 106 -18.24 7.38 -7.98
CA MET A 106 -16.81 7.59 -7.96
C MET A 106 -16.13 6.77 -6.85
N ARG A 107 -16.68 6.77 -5.64
CA ARG A 107 -16.08 6.03 -4.50
C ARG A 107 -16.12 4.51 -4.72
N SER A 108 -17.21 3.98 -5.27
CA SER A 108 -17.36 2.54 -5.50
C SER A 108 -16.58 2.04 -6.72
N LEU A 109 -16.56 2.78 -7.83
CA LEU A 109 -16.00 2.32 -9.09
C LEU A 109 -14.56 2.78 -9.31
N VAL A 110 -14.23 4.02 -8.91
CA VAL A 110 -12.94 4.65 -9.23
C VAL A 110 -11.98 4.54 -8.06
N VAL A 111 -12.41 4.94 -6.86
CA VAL A 111 -11.55 4.92 -5.66
C VAL A 111 -11.21 3.49 -5.22
N SER A 112 -12.08 2.51 -5.48
CA SER A 112 -11.80 1.10 -5.22
C SER A 112 -10.58 0.58 -5.99
N ILE A 113 -10.36 1.04 -7.23
CA ILE A 113 -9.18 0.71 -8.03
C ILE A 113 -7.91 1.26 -7.35
N TYR A 114 -7.98 2.49 -6.85
CA TYR A 114 -6.86 3.11 -6.14
C TYR A 114 -6.50 2.38 -4.85
N LEU A 115 -7.51 1.95 -4.11
CA LEU A 115 -7.36 1.32 -2.80
C LEU A 115 -6.97 -0.16 -2.86
N TYR A 116 -6.81 -0.74 -4.04
CA TYR A 116 -6.40 -2.14 -4.16
C TYR A 116 -4.99 -2.34 -3.59
N ALA A 117 -4.83 -3.32 -2.71
CA ALA A 117 -3.57 -3.66 -2.02
C ALA A 117 -2.89 -2.51 -1.26
N CYS A 118 -3.63 -1.44 -0.93
CA CYS A 118 -3.06 -0.28 -0.23
C CYS A 118 -2.57 -0.60 1.20
N GLU A 119 -2.98 -1.72 1.76
CA GLU A 119 -2.50 -2.24 3.05
C GLU A 119 -1.01 -2.56 3.04
N SER A 120 -0.48 -2.96 1.87
CA SER A 120 0.94 -3.29 1.70
C SER A 120 1.85 -2.05 1.57
N TRP A 121 1.29 -0.87 1.34
CA TRP A 121 2.09 0.32 1.04
C TRP A 121 2.90 0.83 2.22
N THR A 122 4.17 1.17 1.97
CA THR A 122 5.00 1.96 2.89
C THR A 122 4.88 3.43 2.52
N LEU A 123 4.21 4.23 3.36
CA LEU A 123 3.89 5.61 3.06
C LEU A 123 4.92 6.59 3.61
N THR A 124 5.66 7.23 2.72
CA THR A 124 6.47 8.43 3.01
C THR A 124 5.60 9.69 2.97
N ALA A 125 6.09 10.82 3.46
CA ALA A 125 5.36 12.10 3.39
C ALA A 125 5.02 12.49 1.93
N ASP A 126 5.92 12.23 0.97
CA ASP A 126 5.65 12.48 -0.45
C ASP A 126 4.49 11.61 -0.96
N LEU A 127 4.47 10.32 -0.65
CA LEU A 127 3.41 9.41 -1.06
C LEU A 127 2.07 9.77 -0.42
N GLN A 128 2.06 10.22 0.83
CA GLN A 128 0.84 10.72 1.47
C GLN A 128 0.28 11.95 0.75
N ARG A 129 1.13 12.91 0.35
CA ARG A 129 0.72 14.06 -0.46
C ARG A 129 0.16 13.65 -1.83
N ARG A 130 0.73 12.63 -2.48
CA ARG A 130 0.23 12.09 -3.76
C ARG A 130 -1.16 11.47 -3.62
N ILE A 131 -1.42 10.77 -2.53
CA ILE A 131 -2.77 10.21 -2.23
C ILE A 131 -3.79 11.33 -2.07
N GLN A 132 -3.46 12.38 -1.32
CA GLN A 132 -4.33 13.55 -1.14
C GLN A 132 -4.55 14.29 -2.47
N ALA A 133 -3.50 14.45 -3.29
CA ALA A 133 -3.61 15.05 -4.61
C ALA A 133 -4.52 14.23 -5.55
N MET A 134 -4.47 12.89 -5.46
CA MET A 134 -5.36 12.02 -6.24
C MET A 134 -6.82 12.19 -5.83
N GLU A 135 -7.12 12.30 -4.53
CA GLU A 135 -8.47 12.59 -4.05
C GLU A 135 -9.00 13.92 -4.61
N MET A 136 -8.18 14.97 -4.52
CA MET A 136 -8.57 16.29 -5.07
C MET A 136 -8.75 16.24 -6.59
N ARG A 137 -7.94 15.46 -7.31
CA ARG A 137 -8.12 15.24 -8.74
C ARG A 137 -9.47 14.60 -9.06
N CYS A 138 -9.88 13.59 -8.29
CA CYS A 138 -11.18 12.95 -8.43
C CYS A 138 -12.32 13.95 -8.23
N PHE A 139 -12.31 14.71 -7.15
CA PHE A 139 -13.35 15.69 -6.84
C PHE A 139 -13.41 16.82 -7.88
N ARG A 140 -12.26 17.38 -8.26
CA ARG A 140 -12.22 18.43 -9.30
C ARG A 140 -12.78 17.96 -10.64
N LYS A 141 -12.43 16.72 -11.04
CA LYS A 141 -12.96 16.14 -12.28
C LYS A 141 -14.47 15.98 -12.23
N LEU A 142 -15.00 15.55 -11.08
CA LEU A 142 -16.43 15.37 -10.85
C LEU A 142 -17.20 16.70 -10.84
N LEU A 143 -16.58 17.76 -10.31
CA LEU A 143 -17.15 19.10 -10.23
C LEU A 143 -16.93 19.94 -11.50
N GLY A 144 -16.19 19.41 -12.49
CA GLY A 144 -15.82 20.17 -13.69
C GLY A 144 -14.83 21.30 -13.43
N ILE A 145 -14.14 21.29 -12.28
CA ILE A 145 -13.21 22.35 -11.88
C ILE A 145 -11.86 22.17 -12.56
N SER A 146 -11.42 23.19 -13.26
CA SER A 146 -10.13 23.31 -13.95
C SER A 146 -9.09 24.02 -13.05
N TYR A 147 -7.81 23.91 -13.40
CA TYR A 147 -6.74 24.70 -12.75
C TYR A 147 -6.89 26.21 -12.98
N LYS A 148 -7.56 26.62 -14.08
CA LYS A 148 -7.83 28.01 -14.42
C LYS A 148 -8.82 28.70 -13.48
N ASP A 149 -9.64 27.91 -12.78
CA ASP A 149 -10.70 28.44 -11.90
C ASP A 149 -10.14 28.87 -10.54
N HIS A 150 -8.86 28.60 -10.27
CA HIS A 150 -8.14 28.98 -9.04
C HIS A 150 -8.85 28.63 -7.72
N ILE A 151 -9.73 27.60 -7.75
CA ILE A 151 -10.50 27.16 -6.57
C ILE A 151 -9.58 26.36 -5.63
N THR A 152 -9.59 26.71 -4.33
CA THR A 152 -8.75 26.04 -3.33
C THR A 152 -9.22 24.62 -3.02
N ASN A 153 -8.35 23.78 -2.49
CA ASN A 153 -8.73 22.43 -2.06
C ASN A 153 -9.75 22.45 -0.92
N GLU A 154 -9.69 23.46 -0.05
CA GLU A 154 -10.67 23.59 1.05
C GLU A 154 -12.07 23.92 0.52
N THR A 155 -12.18 24.80 -0.46
CA THR A 155 -13.45 25.08 -1.15
C THR A 155 -14.01 23.81 -1.79
N VAL A 156 -13.18 23.03 -2.49
CA VAL A 156 -13.59 21.74 -3.06
C VAL A 156 -14.13 20.80 -1.98
N ARG A 157 -13.43 20.66 -0.86
CA ARG A 157 -13.90 19.83 0.27
C ARG A 157 -15.21 20.32 0.84
N THR A 158 -15.40 21.62 0.96
CA THR A 158 -16.65 22.21 1.44
C THR A 158 -17.83 21.87 0.55
N ILE A 159 -17.68 21.99 -0.77
CA ILE A 159 -18.71 21.57 -1.75
C ILE A 159 -19.06 20.09 -1.58
N ILE A 160 -18.06 19.24 -1.44
CA ILE A 160 -18.28 17.80 -1.26
C ILE A 160 -18.99 17.52 0.08
N ARG A 161 -18.59 18.19 1.19
CA ARG A 161 -19.25 18.04 2.49
C ARG A 161 -20.70 18.51 2.45
N GLN A 162 -21.01 19.57 1.73
CA GLN A 162 -22.38 20.02 1.53
C GLN A 162 -23.24 19.01 0.76
N ALA A 163 -22.66 18.30 -0.21
CA ALA A 163 -23.38 17.33 -1.02
C ALA A 163 -23.65 16.00 -0.34
N ILE A 164 -22.75 15.51 0.52
CA ILE A 164 -22.83 14.16 1.12
C ILE A 164 -22.67 14.13 2.64
N GLY A 165 -22.52 15.28 3.29
CA GLY A 165 -22.16 15.36 4.70
C GLY A 165 -20.68 15.06 4.98
N PRO A 166 -20.32 14.87 6.26
CA PRO A 166 -18.96 14.48 6.66
C PRO A 166 -18.52 13.19 5.97
N TYR A 167 -17.30 13.18 5.44
CA TYR A 167 -16.74 11.99 4.78
C TYR A 167 -15.32 11.72 5.23
N GLU A 168 -14.89 10.48 5.10
CA GLU A 168 -13.53 10.07 5.39
C GLU A 168 -12.63 10.32 4.18
N GLU A 169 -11.53 11.06 4.39
CA GLU A 169 -10.54 11.35 3.35
C GLU A 169 -9.82 10.08 2.88
N LEU A 170 -9.39 10.06 1.63
CA LEU A 170 -8.73 8.91 1.01
C LEU A 170 -7.47 8.46 1.77
N LEU A 171 -6.64 9.41 2.24
CA LEU A 171 -5.45 9.09 3.03
C LEU A 171 -5.81 8.43 4.36
N VAL A 172 -6.87 8.90 5.02
CA VAL A 172 -7.38 8.31 6.27
C VAL A 172 -7.88 6.88 6.02
N THR A 173 -8.61 6.68 4.93
CA THR A 173 -9.07 5.33 4.51
C THR A 173 -7.90 4.38 4.31
N VAL A 174 -6.82 4.80 3.63
CA VAL A 174 -5.59 3.99 3.44
C VAL A 174 -4.95 3.65 4.78
N LYS A 175 -4.78 4.64 5.67
CA LYS A 175 -4.23 4.41 7.02
C LYS A 175 -5.05 3.40 7.82
N LYS A 176 -6.36 3.57 7.86
CA LYS A 176 -7.28 2.68 8.58
C LYS A 176 -7.27 1.26 7.99
N ARG A 177 -7.23 1.09 6.67
CA ARG A 177 -7.12 -0.23 6.04
C ARG A 177 -5.85 -0.94 6.47
N LYS A 178 -4.71 -0.26 6.42
CA LYS A 178 -3.42 -0.81 6.83
C LYS A 178 -3.42 -1.20 8.32
N LEU A 179 -3.93 -0.36 9.21
CA LEU A 179 -4.02 -0.66 10.65
C LEU A 179 -4.99 -1.82 10.94
N ARG A 180 -6.12 -1.91 10.23
CA ARG A 180 -7.06 -3.04 10.36
C ARG A 180 -6.40 -4.35 9.91
N TRP A 181 -5.70 -4.33 8.77
CA TRP A 181 -4.97 -5.48 8.27
C TRP A 181 -3.87 -5.91 9.26
N TYR A 182 -3.09 -4.97 9.78
CA TYR A 182 -2.09 -5.24 10.82
C TYR A 182 -2.70 -5.93 12.04
N GLY A 183 -3.80 -5.39 12.55
CA GLY A 183 -4.50 -5.99 13.69
C GLY A 183 -5.06 -7.39 13.38
N HIS A 184 -5.54 -7.62 12.15
CA HIS A 184 -6.03 -8.93 11.71
C HIS A 184 -4.88 -9.95 11.69
N VAL A 185 -3.79 -9.66 10.98
CA VAL A 185 -2.64 -10.58 10.85
C VAL A 185 -1.96 -10.83 12.20
N SER A 186 -1.84 -9.80 13.04
CA SER A 186 -1.20 -9.95 14.36
C SER A 186 -1.97 -10.88 15.30
N ARG A 187 -3.30 -10.99 15.16
CA ARG A 187 -4.14 -11.91 15.93
C ARG A 187 -4.27 -13.30 15.30
N SER A 188 -3.96 -13.45 14.01
CA SER A 188 -4.04 -14.76 13.35
C SER A 188 -2.96 -15.71 13.88
N SER A 189 -3.20 -17.01 13.75
CA SER A 189 -2.18 -18.05 13.92
C SER A 189 -1.73 -18.48 12.54
N GLY A 190 -0.46 -18.36 12.18
CA GLY A 190 0.02 -18.87 10.90
C GLY A 190 1.17 -18.09 10.30
N LEU A 191 1.52 -18.45 9.07
CA LEU A 191 2.71 -17.98 8.36
C LEU A 191 2.73 -16.44 8.20
N ALA A 192 1.58 -15.81 7.95
CA ALA A 192 1.51 -14.36 7.79
C ALA A 192 1.97 -13.61 9.06
N LYS A 193 1.58 -14.10 10.24
CA LYS A 193 2.04 -13.55 11.53
C LYS A 193 3.53 -13.78 11.73
N SER A 194 4.02 -14.97 11.39
CA SER A 194 5.45 -15.30 11.50
C SER A 194 6.30 -14.42 10.59
N ILE A 195 5.86 -14.17 9.36
CA ILE A 195 6.53 -13.25 8.42
C ILE A 195 6.50 -11.80 8.96
N LEU A 196 5.36 -11.34 9.48
CA LEU A 196 5.21 -9.99 10.02
C LEU A 196 6.15 -9.76 11.22
N ARG A 197 6.35 -10.77 12.07
CA ARG A 197 7.23 -10.72 13.25
C ARG A 197 8.67 -11.10 12.95
N GLY A 198 8.91 -11.79 11.84
CA GLY A 198 10.21 -12.31 11.47
C GLY A 198 11.22 -11.20 11.17
N THR A 199 12.46 -11.46 11.53
CA THR A 199 13.61 -10.63 11.17
C THR A 199 14.55 -11.43 10.29
N VAL A 200 15.00 -10.84 9.20
CA VAL A 200 16.03 -11.42 8.34
C VAL A 200 17.40 -11.09 8.94
N LYS A 201 18.28 -12.11 9.04
CA LYS A 201 19.66 -11.93 9.50
C LYS A 201 20.39 -10.94 8.58
N GLY A 202 21.21 -10.05 9.15
CA GLY A 202 22.00 -9.08 8.40
C GLY A 202 22.18 -7.77 9.14
N ARG A 203 23.23 -7.01 8.77
CA ARG A 203 23.48 -5.68 9.30
C ARG A 203 22.96 -4.61 8.34
N ARG A 204 22.38 -3.57 8.89
CA ARG A 204 21.96 -2.40 8.11
C ARG A 204 23.19 -1.65 7.58
N LYS A 205 23.11 -1.16 6.35
CA LYS A 205 24.15 -0.31 5.77
C LYS A 205 24.21 1.04 6.49
N ARG A 206 25.39 1.65 6.50
CA ARG A 206 25.59 3.03 6.99
C ARG A 206 24.80 4.00 6.08
N GLY A 207 24.21 5.04 6.68
CA GLY A 207 23.43 6.06 5.98
C GLY A 207 21.99 6.15 6.44
N ARG A 208 21.20 7.03 5.81
CA ARG A 208 19.76 7.21 6.11
C ARG A 208 19.00 5.94 5.74
N GLN A 209 18.34 5.34 6.74
CA GLN A 209 17.58 4.12 6.55
C GLN A 209 16.30 4.37 5.75
N LYS A 210 15.96 3.46 4.81
CA LYS A 210 14.67 3.46 4.14
C LYS A 210 13.55 3.25 5.17
N LYS A 211 12.43 3.95 5.01
CA LYS A 211 11.25 3.79 5.85
C LYS A 211 10.70 2.37 5.69
N ARG A 212 10.43 1.70 6.79
CA ARG A 212 9.84 0.36 6.82
C ARG A 212 8.31 0.44 6.81
N TRP A 213 7.69 -0.67 6.46
CA TRP A 213 6.24 -0.81 6.52
C TRP A 213 5.70 -0.58 7.94
N GLU A 214 6.37 -1.14 8.95
CA GLU A 214 6.03 -1.02 10.37
C GLU A 214 6.20 0.40 10.93
N ASP A 215 7.09 1.23 10.35
CA ASP A 215 7.29 2.62 10.80
C ASP A 215 6.00 3.44 10.65
N ASN A 216 5.15 3.10 9.69
CA ASN A 216 3.83 3.73 9.57
C ASN A 216 2.89 3.35 10.72
N ILE A 217 2.97 2.11 11.22
CA ILE A 217 2.16 1.69 12.39
C ILE A 217 2.57 2.52 13.60
N LYS A 218 3.87 2.59 13.88
CA LYS A 218 4.43 3.40 14.97
C LYS A 218 4.06 4.89 14.85
N GLU A 219 4.21 5.45 13.65
CA GLU A 219 3.92 6.86 13.37
C GLU A 219 2.45 7.20 13.64
N TRP A 220 1.52 6.32 13.26
CA TRP A 220 0.09 6.61 13.33
C TRP A 220 -0.57 6.21 14.65
N THR A 221 0.00 5.27 15.38
CA THR A 221 -0.52 4.84 16.68
C THR A 221 0.25 5.45 17.85
N GLY A 222 1.45 5.98 17.63
CA GLY A 222 2.36 6.44 18.69
C GLY A 222 3.00 5.30 19.48
N MET A 223 2.71 4.02 19.15
CA MET A 223 3.19 2.84 19.85
C MET A 223 4.43 2.28 19.16
N ASP A 224 5.37 1.74 19.93
CA ASP A 224 6.40 0.87 19.39
C ASP A 224 5.81 -0.47 18.93
N PHE A 225 6.63 -1.30 18.27
CA PHE A 225 6.14 -2.55 17.68
C PHE A 225 5.65 -3.53 18.77
N ALA A 226 6.36 -3.65 19.90
CA ALA A 226 5.98 -4.58 20.98
C ALA A 226 4.66 -4.16 21.64
N ASN A 227 4.51 -2.87 21.93
CA ASN A 227 3.28 -2.33 22.52
C ASN A 227 2.11 -2.41 21.55
N SER A 228 2.33 -2.15 20.24
CA SER A 228 1.28 -2.31 19.24
C SER A 228 0.82 -3.77 19.11
N GLN A 229 1.74 -4.75 19.23
CA GLN A 229 1.39 -6.16 19.22
C GLN A 229 0.53 -6.59 20.42
N ARG A 230 0.80 -6.03 21.62
CA ARG A 230 -0.07 -6.26 22.78
C ARG A 230 -1.43 -5.59 22.62
N ALA A 231 -1.44 -4.35 22.12
CA ALA A 231 -2.67 -3.59 21.94
C ALA A 231 -3.64 -4.24 20.94
N VAL A 232 -3.16 -4.96 19.92
CA VAL A 232 -4.04 -5.65 18.96
C VAL A 232 -4.75 -6.87 19.53
N GLU A 233 -4.29 -7.44 20.66
CA GLU A 233 -4.98 -8.57 21.32
C GLU A 233 -6.36 -8.11 21.86
N ASP A 234 -6.46 -6.87 22.36
CA ASP A 234 -7.76 -6.25 22.64
C ASP A 234 -8.38 -5.74 21.32
N ARG A 235 -9.32 -6.49 20.79
CA ARG A 235 -9.98 -6.21 19.50
C ARG A 235 -10.76 -4.89 19.53
N GLU A 236 -11.40 -4.56 20.63
CA GLU A 236 -12.18 -3.33 20.74
C GLU A 236 -11.30 -2.11 20.96
N GLY A 237 -10.29 -2.21 21.83
CA GLY A 237 -9.28 -1.18 22.03
C GLY A 237 -8.56 -0.88 20.72
N TRP A 238 -8.21 -1.91 19.93
CA TRP A 238 -7.60 -1.71 18.64
C TRP A 238 -8.53 -1.01 17.64
N ARG A 239 -9.83 -1.34 17.60
CA ARG A 239 -10.81 -0.62 16.76
C ARG A 239 -10.86 0.86 17.12
N ARG A 240 -10.84 1.20 18.41
CA ARG A 240 -10.77 2.61 18.88
C ARG A 240 -9.47 3.28 18.44
N THR A 241 -8.34 2.62 18.57
CA THR A 241 -7.03 3.10 18.09
C THR A 241 -7.07 3.39 16.59
N VAL A 242 -7.62 2.49 15.78
CA VAL A 242 -7.78 2.69 14.32
C VAL A 242 -8.71 3.87 14.01
N ALA A 243 -9.79 4.04 14.75
CA ALA A 243 -10.70 5.17 14.57
C ALA A 243 -9.99 6.51 14.86
N ASN A 244 -9.20 6.58 15.93
CA ASN A 244 -8.52 7.78 16.40
C ASN A 244 -7.21 8.09 15.64
N SER A 245 -6.61 7.11 14.95
CA SER A 245 -5.36 7.29 14.19
C SER A 245 -5.44 8.33 13.06
N SER A 246 -6.64 8.76 12.71
CA SER A 246 -6.90 9.86 11.77
C SER A 246 -6.68 11.25 12.37
N VAL A 247 -6.65 11.35 13.71
CA VAL A 247 -6.64 12.63 14.48
C VAL A 247 -5.22 13.02 14.92
N VAL A 248 -4.19 12.17 14.70
CA VAL A 248 -2.81 12.53 15.09
C VAL A 248 -2.39 13.78 14.32
N PRO A 249 -2.16 14.92 15.01
CA PRO A 249 -1.78 16.17 14.36
C PRO A 249 -0.50 15.96 13.57
N GLN A 250 -0.47 16.42 12.31
CA GLN A 250 0.80 16.60 11.61
C GLN A 250 1.66 17.52 12.49
N ARG A 251 2.89 17.05 12.83
CA ARG A 251 3.85 17.93 13.51
C ARG A 251 3.89 19.26 12.75
N PRO A 252 3.81 20.40 13.45
CA PRO A 252 3.92 21.70 12.80
C PRO A 252 5.21 21.70 11.98
N GLN A 253 5.11 22.05 10.71
CA GLN A 253 6.27 22.26 9.87
C GLN A 253 7.10 23.35 10.54
N LYS A 254 8.36 23.05 10.87
CA LYS A 254 9.31 24.10 11.25
C LYS A 254 9.34 25.10 10.10
N VAL A 255 8.77 26.25 10.30
CA VAL A 255 8.98 27.42 9.46
C VAL A 255 10.49 27.65 9.50
N LYS A 256 11.15 27.49 8.37
CA LYS A 256 12.53 27.94 8.22
C LYS A 256 12.49 29.47 8.26
N GLY A 257 12.95 30.04 9.37
CA GLY A 257 13.35 31.42 9.42
C GLY A 257 14.59 31.64 8.58
#